data_8ed1c280e6d5a939cdb8f73ceef8bfd4
#
_entry.id   8ed1c280e6d5a939cdb8f73ceef8bfd4
#
_cell.length_a   1.000
_cell.length_b   1.000
_cell.length_c   1.000
_cell.angle_alpha   90.00
_cell.angle_beta   90.00
_cell.angle_gamma   90.00
#
_symmetry.space_group_name_H-M   'P 1'
#
loop_
_entity.id
_entity.type
_entity.pdbx_description
1 polymer ?
#
loop_
_entity_poly.entity_id
_entity_poly.type
_entity_poly.pdbx_seq_one_letter_code
_entity_poly.pdbx_strand_id
1 'polypeptide(L)'
;MTHCDTLDQGTTAFIQWLSSKDKKSATTNNPIILKEFVNNKYSILYDINLGHYVIVETHDGVPRCRTCNADDCGHVGFTICLDQKYDNDGTIFD
;
A
#
# COMPACT_ATOMS: atom_id res chain seq x y z
N MET A 1 -13.39 -12.37 -12.01
CA MET A 1 -13.55 -11.60 -10.83
C MET A 1 -12.26 -10.89 -10.44
N THR A 2 -12.39 -9.72 -10.00
CA THR A 2 -11.22 -8.96 -9.67
C THR A 2 -10.63 -9.43 -8.34
N HIS A 3 -9.34 -9.40 -8.26
CA HIS A 3 -8.62 -9.86 -7.10
C HIS A 3 -7.90 -8.72 -6.41
N CYS A 4 -8.02 -7.51 -6.93
CA CYS A 4 -7.52 -6.32 -6.27
C CYS A 4 -8.69 -5.58 -5.67
N ASP A 5 -8.48 -5.08 -4.46
CA ASP A 5 -9.49 -4.34 -3.75
C ASP A 5 -9.67 -2.96 -4.35
N THR A 6 -10.71 -2.27 -3.92
CA THR A 6 -10.94 -0.89 -4.33
C THR A 6 -10.03 0.06 -3.55
N LEU A 7 -10.00 1.32 -3.98
CA LEU A 7 -9.23 2.35 -3.27
C LEU A 7 -9.66 2.46 -1.80
N ASP A 8 -10.97 2.38 -1.54
CA ASP A 8 -11.49 2.45 -0.17
C ASP A 8 -10.98 1.31 0.68
N GLN A 9 -10.91 0.11 0.12
CA GLN A 9 -10.38 -1.03 0.85
C GLN A 9 -8.90 -0.87 1.12
N GLY A 10 -8.17 -0.24 0.20
CA GLY A 10 -6.78 0.10 0.42
C GLY A 10 -6.59 1.08 1.56
N THR A 11 -7.47 2.07 1.65
CA THR A 11 -7.44 3.02 2.76
C THR A 11 -7.69 2.31 4.09
N THR A 12 -8.66 1.40 4.12
CA THR A 12 -8.95 0.61 5.32
C THR A 12 -7.73 -0.22 5.71
N ALA A 13 -7.11 -0.89 4.75
CA ALA A 13 -5.92 -1.70 5.01
C ALA A 13 -4.78 -0.85 5.55
N PHE A 14 -4.62 0.37 5.04
CA PHE A 14 -3.59 1.28 5.52
C PHE A 14 -3.82 1.66 6.99
N ILE A 15 -5.06 1.97 7.35
CA ILE A 15 -5.40 2.31 8.73
C ILE A 15 -5.15 1.11 9.64
N GLN A 16 -5.51 -0.08 9.20
CA GLN A 16 -5.24 -1.31 9.95
C GLN A 16 -3.74 -1.50 10.16
N TRP A 17 -2.95 -1.26 9.12
CA TRP A 17 -1.50 -1.38 9.21
C TRP A 17 -0.92 -0.36 10.18
N LEU A 18 -1.36 0.90 10.12
CA LEU A 18 -0.88 1.94 11.02
C LEU A 18 -1.19 1.61 12.48
N SER A 19 -2.35 1.00 12.71
CA SER A 19 -2.80 0.66 14.07
C SER A 19 -2.20 -0.64 14.57
N SER A 20 -1.54 -1.39 13.73
CA SER A 20 -0.99 -2.68 14.07
C SER A 20 0.25 -2.53 14.95
N LYS A 21 0.39 -3.41 15.93
CA LYS A 21 1.60 -3.48 16.75
C LYS A 21 2.76 -4.08 15.99
N ASP A 22 2.48 -5.03 15.12
CA ASP A 22 3.48 -5.67 14.28
C ASP A 22 3.24 -5.26 12.84
N LYS A 23 4.02 -4.31 12.36
CA LYS A 23 3.88 -3.78 11.02
C LYS A 23 4.63 -4.60 9.99
N LYS A 24 5.32 -5.64 10.42
CA LYS A 24 6.15 -6.46 9.53
C LYS A 24 5.52 -7.80 9.17
N SER A 25 4.40 -8.13 9.79
CA SER A 25 3.73 -9.40 9.56
C SER A 25 2.32 -9.17 9.06
N ALA A 26 2.02 -9.67 7.88
CA ALA A 26 0.66 -9.60 7.34
C ALA A 26 -0.19 -10.69 8.00
N THR A 27 -1.40 -10.32 8.40
CA THR A 27 -2.35 -11.23 9.02
C THR A 27 -3.74 -10.93 8.48
N THR A 28 -4.72 -11.73 8.91
CA THR A 28 -6.11 -11.49 8.54
C THR A 28 -6.58 -10.08 8.93
N ASN A 29 -6.09 -9.58 10.06
CA ASN A 29 -6.46 -8.25 10.54
C ASN A 29 -5.54 -7.15 10.02
N ASN A 30 -4.49 -7.51 9.32
CA ASN A 30 -3.53 -6.58 8.77
C ASN A 30 -3.06 -7.13 7.41
N PRO A 31 -3.95 -7.14 6.42
CA PRO A 31 -3.72 -7.91 5.19
C PRO A 31 -2.67 -7.32 4.26
N ILE A 32 -2.43 -6.02 4.32
CA ILE A 32 -1.44 -5.36 3.47
C ILE A 32 -0.44 -4.65 4.37
N ILE A 33 0.84 -4.95 4.19
CA ILE A 33 1.90 -4.29 4.96
C ILE A 33 2.90 -3.68 4.00
N LEU A 34 3.56 -2.62 4.49
CA LEU A 34 4.59 -1.94 3.72
C LEU A 34 5.93 -2.63 3.94
N LYS A 35 6.61 -2.97 2.86
CA LYS A 35 7.95 -3.55 2.92
C LYS A 35 9.02 -2.52 2.59
N GLU A 36 8.75 -1.66 1.60
CA GLU A 36 9.70 -0.62 1.20
C GLU A 36 8.94 0.52 0.54
N PHE A 37 9.37 1.75 0.79
CA PHE A 37 8.71 2.92 0.23
C PHE A 37 9.77 3.97 -0.12
N VAL A 38 9.74 4.41 -1.38
CA VAL A 38 10.55 5.53 -1.84
C VAL A 38 9.57 6.57 -2.38
N ASN A 39 9.50 7.71 -1.71
CA ASN A 39 8.51 8.74 -2.03
C ASN A 39 8.66 9.19 -3.47
N ASN A 40 7.54 9.27 -4.18
CA ASN A 40 7.44 9.67 -5.59
C ASN A 40 8.10 8.71 -6.56
N LYS A 41 8.46 7.50 -6.12
CA LYS A 41 9.08 6.50 -6.99
C LYS A 41 8.32 5.17 -6.97
N TYR A 42 8.25 4.52 -5.80
CA TYR A 42 7.57 3.24 -5.72
C TYR A 42 7.30 2.86 -4.28
N SER A 43 6.41 1.89 -4.11
CA SER A 43 6.23 1.21 -2.84
C SER A 43 6.17 -0.30 -3.10
N ILE A 44 6.71 -1.07 -2.17
CA ILE A 44 6.63 -2.52 -2.21
C ILE A 44 5.81 -2.95 -1.01
N LEU A 45 4.70 -3.62 -1.28
CA LEU A 45 3.76 -4.07 -0.27
C LEU A 45 3.73 -5.59 -0.27
N TYR A 46 3.27 -6.18 0.83
CA TYR A 46 2.94 -7.59 0.86
C TYR A 46 1.45 -7.72 1.12
N ASP A 47 0.77 -8.46 0.28
CA ASP A 47 -0.67 -8.68 0.39
C ASP A 47 -0.90 -10.15 0.74
N ILE A 48 -1.43 -10.41 1.95
CA ILE A 48 -1.62 -11.77 2.43
C ILE A 48 -2.65 -12.53 1.59
N ASN A 49 -3.63 -11.82 1.03
CA ASN A 49 -4.66 -12.45 0.22
C ASN A 49 -4.12 -12.95 -1.12
N LEU A 50 -3.11 -12.26 -1.65
CA LEU A 50 -2.44 -12.69 -2.87
C LEU A 50 -1.27 -13.62 -2.59
N GLY A 51 -0.70 -13.53 -1.40
CA GLY A 51 0.41 -14.38 -1.00
C GLY A 51 1.74 -14.00 -1.64
N HIS A 52 1.87 -12.79 -2.16
CA HIS A 52 3.13 -12.34 -2.74
C HIS A 52 3.27 -10.83 -2.66
N TYR A 53 4.46 -10.34 -3.01
CA TYR A 53 4.74 -8.92 -3.00
C TYR A 53 4.04 -8.21 -4.15
N VAL A 54 3.71 -6.95 -3.89
CA VAL A 54 3.03 -6.09 -4.86
C VAL A 54 3.86 -4.82 -5.01
N ILE A 55 4.06 -4.40 -6.25
CA ILE A 55 4.82 -3.19 -6.53
C ILE A 55 3.88 -2.13 -7.08
N VAL A 56 3.90 -0.96 -6.44
CA VAL A 56 3.16 0.21 -6.92
C VAL A 56 4.20 1.26 -7.31
N GLU A 57 4.21 1.61 -8.58
CA GLU A 57 5.11 2.63 -9.11
C GLU A 57 4.40 3.96 -9.23
N THR A 58 5.14 5.03 -8.95
CA THR A 58 4.60 6.39 -9.05
C THR A 58 5.31 7.10 -10.19
N HIS A 59 4.53 7.61 -11.14
CA HIS A 59 5.04 8.37 -12.28
C HIS A 59 4.33 9.72 -12.30
N ASP A 60 5.09 10.80 -12.21
CA ASP A 60 4.54 12.17 -12.22
C ASP A 60 3.48 12.37 -11.13
N GLY A 61 3.72 11.76 -9.97
CA GLY A 61 2.81 11.87 -8.84
C GLY A 61 1.60 10.95 -8.91
N VAL A 62 1.53 10.08 -9.92
CA VAL A 62 0.38 9.18 -10.10
C VAL A 62 0.83 7.75 -9.81
N PRO A 63 0.32 7.12 -8.73
CA PRO A 63 0.65 5.74 -8.42
C PRO A 63 -0.12 4.77 -9.30
N ARG A 64 0.55 3.69 -9.69
CA ARG A 64 -0.05 2.63 -10.49
C ARG A 64 0.47 1.29 -10.00
N CYS A 65 -0.45 0.38 -9.74
CA CYS A 65 -0.08 -0.96 -9.29
C CYS A 65 0.34 -1.81 -10.49
N ARG A 66 1.58 -2.27 -10.45
CA ARG A 66 2.12 -3.14 -11.51
C ARG A 66 1.49 -4.52 -11.45
N THR A 67 1.24 -5.01 -10.25
CA THR A 67 0.69 -6.35 -10.07
C THR A 67 -0.74 -6.46 -10.57
N CYS A 68 -1.57 -5.47 -10.25
CA CYS A 68 -2.97 -5.47 -10.69
C CYS A 68 -3.16 -4.82 -12.06
N ASN A 69 -2.12 -4.15 -12.55
CA ASN A 69 -2.18 -3.39 -13.80
C ASN A 69 -3.32 -2.37 -13.75
N ALA A 70 -3.40 -1.64 -12.64
CA ALA A 70 -4.51 -0.73 -12.40
C ALA A 70 -4.03 0.48 -11.59
N ASP A 71 -4.80 1.56 -11.67
CA ASP A 71 -4.52 2.77 -10.89
C ASP A 71 -5.61 3.06 -9.86
N ASP A 72 -6.52 2.11 -9.64
CA ASP A 72 -7.63 2.27 -8.71
C ASP A 72 -7.85 1.05 -7.82
N CYS A 73 -6.85 0.21 -7.67
CA CYS A 73 -6.95 -0.96 -6.79
C CYS A 73 -6.60 -0.61 -5.35
N GLY A 74 -6.78 -1.56 -4.45
CA GLY A 74 -6.48 -1.37 -3.03
C GLY A 74 -5.03 -1.04 -2.75
N HIS A 75 -4.11 -1.61 -3.53
CA HIS A 75 -2.68 -1.31 -3.34
C HIS A 75 -2.36 0.15 -3.66
N VAL A 76 -3.00 0.69 -4.69
CA VAL A 76 -2.88 2.11 -5.02
C VAL A 76 -3.46 2.96 -3.89
N GLY A 77 -4.62 2.57 -3.36
CA GLY A 77 -5.22 3.27 -2.24
C GLY A 77 -4.30 3.32 -1.02
N PHE A 78 -3.67 2.19 -0.71
CA PHE A 78 -2.69 2.12 0.37
C PHE A 78 -1.53 3.09 0.11
N THR A 79 -1.02 3.11 -1.11
CA THR A 79 0.10 3.97 -1.50
C THR A 79 -0.27 5.46 -1.44
N ILE A 80 -1.48 5.81 -1.86
CA ILE A 80 -1.96 7.20 -1.76
C ILE A 80 -1.94 7.66 -0.31
N CYS A 81 -2.38 6.80 0.61
CA CYS A 81 -2.35 7.13 2.03
C CYS A 81 -0.92 7.30 2.54
N LEU A 82 0.00 6.46 2.06
CA LEU A 82 1.41 6.60 2.40
C LEU A 82 1.95 7.97 1.95
N ASP A 83 1.66 8.35 0.71
CA ASP A 83 2.12 9.62 0.18
C ASP A 83 1.61 10.78 1.02
N GLN A 84 0.34 10.75 1.38
CA GLN A 84 -0.26 11.81 2.19
C GLN A 84 0.37 11.89 3.57
N LYS A 85 0.63 10.74 4.17
CA LYS A 85 1.24 10.73 5.50
C LYS A 85 2.66 11.27 5.46
N TYR A 86 3.44 10.86 4.48
CA TYR A 86 4.81 11.35 4.37
C TYR A 86 4.85 12.84 4.06
N ASP A 87 3.97 13.31 3.20
CA ASP A 87 3.90 14.74 2.90
C ASP A 87 3.53 15.56 4.13
N ASN A 88 2.63 15.04 4.96
CA ASN A 88 2.17 15.76 6.14
C ASN A 88 3.15 15.69 7.29
N ASP A 89 3.72 14.51 7.52
CA ASP A 89 4.56 14.28 8.70
C ASP A 89 6.03 14.52 8.43
N GLY A 90 6.44 14.41 7.18
CA GLY A 90 7.85 14.45 6.84
C GLY A 90 8.63 13.31 7.49
N THR A 91 7.95 12.24 7.87
CA THR A 91 8.53 11.13 8.60
C THR A 91 8.73 9.95 7.67
N ILE A 92 9.89 9.31 7.81
CA ILE A 92 10.21 8.12 7.02
C ILE A 92 10.06 6.90 7.91
N PHE A 93 9.34 5.91 7.43
CA PHE A 93 9.21 4.64 8.14
C PHE A 93 10.48 3.82 8.01
N ASP A 94 10.81 3.18 9.09
CA ASP A 94 11.95 2.25 9.10
C ASP A 94 11.51 0.84 8.84
#